data_3f442909655e4aa1732f04c95769099f
#
_entry.id   3f442909655e4aa1732f04c95769099f
#
_cell.length_a   1.000
_cell.length_b   1.000
_cell.length_c   1.000
_cell.angle_alpha   90.00
_cell.angle_beta   90.00
_cell.angle_gamma   90.00
#
_symmetry.space_group_name_H-M   'P 1'
#
loop_
_entity.id
_entity.type
_entity.pdbx_description
1 polymer ?
#
loop_
_entity_poly.entity_id
_entity_poly.type
_entity_poly.pdbx_seq_one_letter_code
_entity_poly.pdbx_strand_id
1 'polypeptide(L)'
;MGLRLRLASDYGRKSKRSMVMVTIKEIAREAKVSPTTVSLILNNKSKERKISAQTEQRVLQIAERMGYLPNLQAVSLKKGGGQFSYRILVFWVADSRAQTMLRFFRGIEAAIEEDRLPFEILLQPYKTGALRSAMKQELLLSCHGILVCNAAEADLEYLEANRFPRPLILYNRYSKKYSSVVMDDRSIGSIPGEIFASHGKKHPAVVTTLPTFSGMSIRRNLFAYTCRSRGMEEPMVYCCKATGRSGYETTLQLLKAHPETDCILYMREDLALGSLRVFSELAIPFPGNLEFIAIGDSALDFSEVCAPSLSVVSLPLEAVAAECTRMMHRQIHASGCGITSKVMPVTYIPRESCPNMR
;
A
#
# COMPACT_ATOMS: atom_id res chain seq x y z
N MET A 1 -36.68 -42.47 -25.60
CA MET A 1 -35.94 -41.77 -26.67
C MET A 1 -34.90 -40.90 -26.00
N GLY A 2 -33.70 -41.44 -25.83
CA GLY A 2 -32.65 -40.86 -24.98
C GLY A 2 -31.63 -40.08 -25.79
N LEU A 3 -31.35 -38.87 -25.42
CA LEU A 3 -30.21 -38.09 -25.93
C LEU A 3 -29.02 -38.24 -24.97
N ARG A 4 -28.02 -38.99 -25.43
CA ARG A 4 -26.71 -39.06 -24.76
C ARG A 4 -25.88 -37.83 -25.15
N LEU A 5 -25.59 -36.95 -24.20
CA LEU A 5 -24.57 -35.92 -24.31
C LEU A 5 -23.20 -36.55 -24.06
N ARG A 6 -22.36 -36.57 -25.08
CA ARG A 6 -20.92 -36.91 -25.01
C ARG A 6 -20.18 -35.71 -24.40
N LEU A 7 -19.58 -35.92 -23.26
CA LEU A 7 -18.55 -35.04 -22.70
C LEU A 7 -17.27 -35.24 -23.55
N ALA A 8 -16.84 -34.19 -24.22
CA ALA A 8 -15.53 -34.14 -24.87
C ALA A 8 -14.46 -33.87 -23.80
N SER A 9 -13.75 -34.91 -23.43
CA SER A 9 -12.46 -34.86 -22.76
C SER A 9 -11.39 -34.61 -23.81
N ASP A 10 -10.98 -33.37 -23.99
CA ASP A 10 -9.69 -33.03 -24.57
C ASP A 10 -9.37 -31.56 -24.30
N TYR A 11 -8.81 -31.30 -23.11
CA TYR A 11 -7.98 -30.11 -22.93
C TYR A 11 -6.57 -30.55 -22.59
N GLY A 12 -5.79 -30.50 -23.69
CA GLY A 12 -4.45 -30.93 -23.77
C GLY A 12 -3.51 -30.43 -22.68
N ARG A 13 -2.61 -31.31 -22.29
CA ARG A 13 -1.37 -31.07 -21.56
C ARG A 13 -0.65 -29.83 -22.10
N LYS A 14 -0.87 -28.66 -21.51
CA LYS A 14 0.05 -27.55 -21.65
C LYS A 14 1.25 -27.82 -20.76
N SER A 15 2.32 -28.20 -21.40
CA SER A 15 3.71 -28.27 -20.97
C SER A 15 4.00 -27.34 -19.81
N LYS A 16 4.48 -27.91 -18.69
CA LYS A 16 5.27 -27.23 -17.66
C LYS A 16 6.55 -26.72 -18.34
N ARG A 17 6.54 -25.55 -18.96
CA ARG A 17 7.77 -24.81 -19.24
C ARG A 17 8.28 -24.32 -17.88
N SER A 18 9.22 -25.06 -17.30
CA SER A 18 10.14 -24.51 -16.32
C SER A 18 10.70 -23.23 -16.92
N MET A 19 10.58 -22.12 -16.20
CA MET A 19 11.17 -20.84 -16.59
C MET A 19 12.69 -21.05 -16.57
N VAL A 20 13.27 -21.40 -17.72
CA VAL A 20 14.72 -21.51 -17.88
C VAL A 20 15.27 -20.11 -17.72
N MET A 21 15.97 -19.86 -16.62
CA MET A 21 16.62 -18.55 -16.39
C MET A 21 17.69 -18.35 -17.47
N VAL A 22 17.51 -17.29 -18.27
CA VAL A 22 18.46 -16.88 -19.29
C VAL A 22 19.84 -16.66 -18.65
N THR A 23 20.87 -17.21 -19.23
CA THR A 23 22.24 -17.15 -18.72
C THR A 23 23.09 -16.10 -19.46
N ILE A 24 24.16 -15.62 -18.84
CA ILE A 24 25.15 -14.76 -19.50
C ILE A 24 25.70 -15.41 -20.78
N LYS A 25 25.85 -16.75 -20.80
CA LYS A 25 26.34 -17.48 -21.97
C LYS A 25 25.36 -17.41 -23.16
N GLU A 26 24.06 -17.44 -22.89
CA GLU A 26 23.03 -17.33 -23.94
C GLU A 26 22.98 -15.92 -24.52
N ILE A 27 23.08 -14.88 -23.68
CA ILE A 27 23.19 -13.49 -24.13
C ILE A 27 24.43 -13.30 -24.97
N ALA A 28 25.56 -13.83 -24.53
CA ALA A 28 26.85 -13.73 -25.23
C ALA A 28 26.79 -14.34 -26.61
N ARG A 29 26.14 -15.49 -26.74
CA ARG A 29 25.91 -16.17 -28.04
C ARG A 29 25.04 -15.33 -28.97
N GLU A 30 23.93 -14.78 -28.47
CA GLU A 30 22.99 -13.97 -29.26
C GLU A 30 23.63 -12.62 -29.64
N ALA A 31 24.36 -12.01 -28.72
CA ALA A 31 25.04 -10.72 -28.95
C ALA A 31 26.38 -10.87 -29.75
N LYS A 32 26.82 -12.09 -30.03
CA LYS A 32 28.12 -12.40 -30.68
C LYS A 32 29.30 -11.73 -29.98
N VAL A 33 29.35 -11.80 -28.66
CA VAL A 33 30.45 -11.33 -27.80
C VAL A 33 30.85 -12.39 -26.79
N SER A 34 31.98 -12.18 -26.09
CA SER A 34 32.37 -13.11 -25.03
C SER A 34 31.45 -13.00 -23.80
N PRO A 35 31.27 -14.09 -23.01
CA PRO A 35 30.56 -14.01 -21.72
C PRO A 35 31.16 -12.97 -20.77
N THR A 36 32.47 -12.78 -20.82
CA THR A 36 33.18 -11.75 -20.04
C THR A 36 32.74 -10.35 -20.46
N THR A 37 32.62 -10.07 -21.76
CA THR A 37 32.11 -8.80 -22.29
C THR A 37 30.68 -8.52 -21.80
N VAL A 38 29.78 -9.51 -21.87
CA VAL A 38 28.42 -9.37 -21.33
C VAL A 38 28.46 -9.08 -19.83
N SER A 39 29.27 -9.81 -19.07
CA SER A 39 29.40 -9.58 -17.63
C SER A 39 29.91 -8.17 -17.30
N LEU A 40 30.85 -7.63 -18.06
CA LEU A 40 31.37 -6.26 -17.86
C LEU A 40 30.30 -5.21 -18.16
N ILE A 41 29.55 -5.39 -19.25
CA ILE A 41 28.45 -4.48 -19.62
C ILE A 41 27.35 -4.49 -18.55
N LEU A 42 26.89 -5.66 -18.13
CA LEU A 42 25.84 -5.80 -17.13
C LEU A 42 26.25 -5.28 -15.73
N ASN A 43 27.56 -5.14 -15.47
CA ASN A 43 28.12 -4.53 -14.24
C ASN A 43 28.55 -3.07 -14.40
N ASN A 44 28.10 -2.37 -15.46
CA ASN A 44 28.42 -0.96 -15.77
C ASN A 44 29.93 -0.66 -15.88
N LYS A 45 30.75 -1.64 -16.31
CA LYS A 45 32.19 -1.49 -16.48
C LYS A 45 32.62 -1.29 -17.94
N SER A 46 31.68 -0.94 -18.80
CA SER A 46 31.91 -0.75 -20.24
C SER A 46 32.97 0.30 -20.53
N LYS A 47 32.92 1.45 -19.83
CA LYS A 47 33.88 2.56 -19.98
C LYS A 47 35.27 2.19 -19.51
N GLU A 48 35.40 1.50 -18.36
CA GLU A 48 36.68 1.06 -17.81
C GLU A 48 37.44 0.09 -18.74
N ARG A 49 36.68 -0.68 -19.52
CA ARG A 49 37.19 -1.74 -20.40
C ARG A 49 37.11 -1.37 -21.89
N LYS A 50 36.89 -0.08 -22.20
CA LYS A 50 36.83 0.45 -23.57
C LYS A 50 35.87 -0.32 -24.51
N ILE A 51 34.75 -0.79 -23.99
CA ILE A 51 33.69 -1.42 -24.78
C ILE A 51 32.93 -0.30 -25.52
N SER A 52 32.69 -0.48 -26.82
CA SER A 52 31.98 0.53 -27.62
C SER A 52 30.52 0.68 -27.16
N ALA A 53 29.99 1.90 -27.22
CA ALA A 53 28.60 2.21 -26.87
C ALA A 53 27.61 1.38 -27.70
N GLN A 54 27.92 1.11 -28.95
CA GLN A 54 27.09 0.27 -29.84
C GLN A 54 27.03 -1.19 -29.35
N THR A 55 28.16 -1.75 -28.88
CA THR A 55 28.19 -3.10 -28.30
C THR A 55 27.43 -3.17 -26.98
N GLU A 56 27.61 -2.16 -26.14
CA GLU A 56 26.90 -2.03 -24.86
C GLU A 56 25.39 -2.00 -25.09
N GLN A 57 24.91 -1.13 -25.96
CA GLN A 57 23.50 -0.98 -26.26
C GLN A 57 22.90 -2.28 -26.83
N ARG A 58 23.60 -2.95 -27.76
CA ARG A 58 23.17 -4.22 -28.34
C ARG A 58 23.02 -5.30 -27.28
N VAL A 59 23.99 -5.46 -26.38
CA VAL A 59 23.95 -6.46 -25.32
C VAL A 59 22.81 -6.18 -24.34
N LEU A 60 22.59 -4.93 -23.93
CA LEU A 60 21.50 -4.52 -23.04
C LEU A 60 20.14 -4.80 -23.67
N GLN A 61 19.92 -4.48 -24.94
CA GLN A 61 18.69 -4.77 -25.68
C GLN A 61 18.40 -6.29 -25.77
N ILE A 62 19.44 -7.08 -26.03
CA ILE A 62 19.32 -8.55 -26.09
C ILE A 62 18.97 -9.11 -24.69
N ALA A 63 19.66 -8.66 -23.65
CA ALA A 63 19.40 -9.07 -22.29
C ALA A 63 17.95 -8.77 -21.88
N GLU A 64 17.46 -7.57 -22.22
CA GLU A 64 16.08 -7.15 -21.96
C GLU A 64 15.07 -8.01 -22.75
N ARG A 65 15.27 -8.19 -24.05
CA ARG A 65 14.41 -9.01 -24.91
C ARG A 65 14.33 -10.46 -24.44
N MET A 66 15.44 -11.01 -23.96
CA MET A 66 15.52 -12.38 -23.44
C MET A 66 15.01 -12.51 -22.02
N GLY A 67 14.68 -11.40 -21.33
CA GLY A 67 14.25 -11.42 -19.94
C GLY A 67 15.36 -11.82 -18.96
N TYR A 68 16.62 -11.50 -19.28
CA TYR A 68 17.74 -11.81 -18.39
C TYR A 68 17.66 -11.02 -17.10
N LEU A 69 17.79 -11.74 -15.98
CA LEU A 69 17.90 -11.15 -14.65
C LEU A 69 19.25 -11.50 -14.05
N PRO A 70 20.04 -10.51 -13.60
CA PRO A 70 21.31 -10.79 -12.92
C PRO A 70 21.08 -11.73 -11.73
N ASN A 71 21.91 -12.76 -11.62
CA ASN A 71 21.95 -13.60 -10.42
C ASN A 71 22.67 -12.81 -9.31
N LEU A 72 21.90 -12.08 -8.53
CA LEU A 72 22.43 -11.24 -7.45
C LEU A 72 23.12 -12.05 -6.35
N GLN A 73 22.75 -13.32 -6.16
CA GLN A 73 23.44 -14.24 -5.25
C GLN A 73 24.87 -14.50 -5.71
N ALA A 74 25.07 -14.79 -7.01
CA ALA A 74 26.41 -15.00 -7.57
C ALA A 74 27.26 -13.72 -7.55
N VAL A 75 26.63 -12.55 -7.64
CA VAL A 75 27.31 -11.25 -7.55
C VAL A 75 27.75 -10.96 -6.10
N SER A 76 26.91 -11.28 -5.11
CA SER A 76 27.20 -11.11 -3.69
C SER A 76 28.36 -12.02 -3.22
N LEU A 77 28.33 -13.29 -3.61
CA LEU A 77 29.40 -14.25 -3.27
C LEU A 77 30.77 -13.82 -3.83
N LYS A 78 30.82 -13.13 -4.95
CA LYS A 78 32.07 -12.60 -5.54
C LYS A 78 32.62 -11.34 -4.85
N LYS A 79 31.80 -10.63 -4.06
CA LYS A 79 32.20 -9.37 -3.39
C LYS A 79 32.75 -9.55 -1.98
N GLY A 80 32.99 -10.79 -1.54
CA GLY A 80 33.69 -11.11 -0.27
C GLY A 80 32.76 -11.23 0.93
N GLY A 81 32.38 -12.44 1.28
CA GLY A 81 32.22 -12.96 2.65
C GLY A 81 31.14 -12.40 3.58
N GLY A 82 30.28 -11.51 3.16
CA GLY A 82 29.14 -11.03 3.97
C GLY A 82 27.96 -12.01 3.94
N GLN A 83 27.17 -12.02 5.00
CA GLN A 83 25.91 -12.75 5.06
C GLN A 83 25.01 -12.32 3.88
N PHE A 84 24.53 -13.27 3.08
CA PHE A 84 23.68 -12.96 1.93
C PHE A 84 22.34 -12.37 2.40
N SER A 85 21.95 -11.23 1.80
CA SER A 85 20.64 -10.63 2.03
C SER A 85 19.89 -10.37 0.70
N TYR A 86 18.58 -10.55 0.74
CA TYR A 86 17.69 -10.19 -0.37
C TYR A 86 17.37 -8.70 -0.29
N ARG A 87 17.66 -7.95 -1.35
CA ARG A 87 17.34 -6.53 -1.45
C ARG A 87 15.90 -6.33 -1.88
N ILE A 88 15.11 -5.72 -1.02
CA ILE A 88 13.72 -5.37 -1.29
C ILE A 88 13.64 -3.86 -1.54
N LEU A 89 13.22 -3.49 -2.75
CA LEU A 89 13.06 -2.10 -3.14
C LEU A 89 11.67 -1.63 -2.77
N VAL A 90 11.56 -0.68 -1.87
CA VAL A 90 10.32 -0.10 -1.38
C VAL A 90 10.09 1.25 -2.04
N PHE A 91 9.08 1.34 -2.91
CA PHE A 91 8.61 2.61 -3.45
C PHE A 91 7.58 3.23 -2.51
N TRP A 92 7.90 4.38 -1.93
CA TRP A 92 7.02 5.10 -1.02
C TRP A 92 6.62 6.46 -1.60
N VAL A 93 5.32 6.75 -1.64
CA VAL A 93 4.84 8.05 -2.10
C VAL A 93 5.16 9.15 -1.08
N ALA A 94 5.84 10.20 -1.54
CA ALA A 94 6.26 11.32 -0.70
C ALA A 94 5.15 12.40 -0.64
N ASP A 95 4.14 12.16 0.20
CA ASP A 95 3.03 13.09 0.44
C ASP A 95 2.68 13.16 1.94
N SER A 96 1.49 13.67 2.27
CA SER A 96 0.99 13.80 3.65
C SER A 96 0.91 12.49 4.45
N ARG A 97 1.13 11.33 3.82
CA ARG A 97 1.14 10.01 4.46
C ARG A 97 2.51 9.61 5.00
N ALA A 98 3.49 10.53 5.01
CA ALA A 98 4.82 10.26 5.57
C ALA A 98 4.77 9.82 7.04
N GLN A 99 3.79 10.27 7.81
CA GLN A 99 3.59 9.84 9.21
C GLN A 99 3.30 8.34 9.35
N THR A 100 2.64 7.72 8.36
CA THR A 100 2.37 6.28 8.36
C THR A 100 3.61 5.44 8.02
N MET A 101 4.65 6.06 7.51
CA MET A 101 5.90 5.39 7.12
C MET A 101 6.63 4.77 8.33
N LEU A 102 6.61 5.44 9.48
CA LEU A 102 7.22 4.90 10.69
C LEU A 102 6.58 3.57 11.10
N ARG A 103 5.26 3.52 11.14
CA ARG A 103 4.50 2.30 11.46
C ARG A 103 4.74 1.19 10.42
N PHE A 104 4.82 1.56 9.15
CA PHE A 104 5.15 0.63 8.09
C PHE A 104 6.53 -0.01 8.29
N PHE A 105 7.57 0.78 8.59
CA PHE A 105 8.90 0.23 8.84
C PHE A 105 8.99 -0.60 10.11
N ARG A 106 8.30 -0.25 11.18
CA ARG A 106 8.16 -1.10 12.37
C ARG A 106 7.58 -2.46 12.03
N GLY A 107 6.57 -2.52 11.16
CA GLY A 107 5.99 -3.79 10.72
C GLY A 107 6.96 -4.63 9.88
N ILE A 108 7.75 -4.02 9.00
CA ILE A 108 8.81 -4.71 8.25
C ILE A 108 9.87 -5.27 9.22
N GLU A 109 10.37 -4.43 10.12
CA GLU A 109 11.41 -4.78 11.09
C GLU A 109 10.96 -5.95 11.96
N ALA A 110 9.75 -5.87 12.53
CA ALA A 110 9.17 -6.96 13.30
C ALA A 110 9.14 -8.29 12.53
N ALA A 111 8.68 -8.28 11.27
CA ALA A 111 8.66 -9.50 10.45
C ALA A 111 10.06 -10.02 10.11
N ILE A 112 11.04 -9.13 9.89
CA ILE A 112 12.43 -9.52 9.63
C ILE A 112 13.03 -10.20 10.88
N GLU A 113 12.79 -9.64 12.06
CA GLU A 113 13.33 -10.17 13.32
C GLU A 113 12.64 -11.47 13.72
N GLU A 114 11.30 -11.51 13.76
CA GLU A 114 10.50 -12.67 14.15
C GLU A 114 10.80 -13.91 13.28
N ASP A 115 10.82 -13.71 11.96
CA ASP A 115 10.98 -14.80 10.98
C ASP A 115 12.44 -14.95 10.52
N ARG A 116 13.38 -14.18 11.07
CA ARG A 116 14.81 -14.16 10.71
C ARG A 116 15.04 -14.03 9.21
N LEU A 117 14.30 -13.14 8.58
CA LEU A 117 14.36 -12.96 7.13
C LEU A 117 15.66 -12.23 6.73
N PRO A 118 16.43 -12.75 5.76
CA PRO A 118 17.67 -12.10 5.33
C PRO A 118 17.37 -10.97 4.34
N PHE A 119 16.65 -9.92 4.79
CA PHE A 119 16.23 -8.81 3.95
C PHE A 119 17.05 -7.54 4.23
N GLU A 120 17.42 -6.85 3.15
CA GLU A 120 17.95 -5.49 3.12
C GLU A 120 16.89 -4.59 2.44
N ILE A 121 16.42 -3.55 3.13
CA ILE A 121 15.37 -2.67 2.63
C ILE A 121 15.99 -1.43 1.99
N LEU A 122 15.65 -1.18 0.73
CA LEU A 122 16.05 0.00 -0.03
C LEU A 122 14.84 0.90 -0.26
N LEU A 123 14.81 2.07 0.35
CA LEU A 123 13.73 3.03 0.19
C LEU A 123 13.94 3.93 -1.02
N GLN A 124 12.96 3.97 -1.91
CA GLN A 124 12.90 4.87 -3.06
C GLN A 124 11.66 5.77 -2.95
N PRO A 125 11.79 7.01 -2.47
CA PRO A 125 10.70 7.96 -2.48
C PRO A 125 10.31 8.36 -3.91
N TYR A 126 9.00 8.63 -4.13
CA TYR A 126 8.51 9.16 -5.41
C TYR A 126 7.31 10.08 -5.19
N LYS A 127 7.04 10.97 -6.15
CA LYS A 127 5.88 11.87 -6.13
C LYS A 127 4.63 11.13 -6.61
N THR A 128 3.47 11.45 -6.06
CA THR A 128 2.17 10.92 -6.49
C THR A 128 2.01 11.00 -8.01
N GLY A 129 1.64 9.90 -8.66
CA GLY A 129 1.48 9.79 -10.12
C GLY A 129 2.80 9.74 -10.91
N ALA A 130 3.95 9.67 -10.24
CA ALA A 130 5.27 9.65 -10.88
C ALA A 130 6.04 8.33 -10.70
N LEU A 131 5.36 7.25 -10.35
CA LEU A 131 5.97 5.94 -10.12
C LEU A 131 6.76 5.45 -11.35
N ARG A 132 6.22 5.64 -12.56
CA ARG A 132 6.89 5.28 -13.81
C ARG A 132 8.29 5.87 -13.91
N SER A 133 8.47 7.14 -13.58
CA SER A 133 9.78 7.80 -13.65
C SER A 133 10.72 7.39 -12.51
N ALA A 134 10.19 6.91 -11.39
CA ALA A 134 10.96 6.42 -10.26
C ALA A 134 11.45 4.97 -10.46
N MET A 135 10.69 4.13 -11.18
CA MET A 135 11.01 2.73 -11.46
C MET A 135 12.07 2.58 -12.57
N LYS A 136 13.27 3.11 -12.29
CA LYS A 136 14.42 3.02 -13.23
C LYS A 136 14.89 1.58 -13.35
N GLN A 137 15.26 1.17 -14.58
CA GLN A 137 15.68 -0.20 -14.89
C GLN A 137 16.86 -0.67 -14.04
N GLU A 138 17.85 0.21 -13.79
CA GLU A 138 19.01 -0.13 -12.96
C GLU A 138 18.61 -0.52 -11.54
N LEU A 139 17.62 0.18 -10.95
CA LEU A 139 17.10 -0.15 -9.62
C LEU A 139 16.38 -1.48 -9.63
N LEU A 140 15.51 -1.73 -10.62
CA LEU A 140 14.74 -2.97 -10.75
C LEU A 140 15.65 -4.19 -10.96
N LEU A 141 16.76 -4.03 -11.65
CA LEU A 141 17.77 -5.09 -11.84
C LEU A 141 18.60 -5.34 -10.58
N SER A 142 18.74 -4.36 -9.70
CA SER A 142 19.55 -4.46 -8.48
C SER A 142 18.82 -5.05 -7.28
N CYS A 143 17.51 -5.29 -7.35
CA CYS A 143 16.70 -5.81 -6.25
C CYS A 143 16.22 -7.25 -6.52
N HIS A 144 15.76 -7.92 -5.47
CA HIS A 144 15.18 -9.26 -5.52
C HIS A 144 13.65 -9.23 -5.48
N GLY A 145 13.07 -8.16 -4.94
CA GLY A 145 11.64 -7.94 -4.85
C GLY A 145 11.29 -6.46 -4.80
N ILE A 146 10.06 -6.13 -5.15
CA ILE A 146 9.54 -4.77 -5.24
C ILE A 146 8.29 -4.66 -4.37
N LEU A 147 8.27 -3.67 -3.49
CA LEU A 147 7.11 -3.32 -2.69
C LEU A 147 6.68 -1.90 -3.05
N VAL A 148 5.45 -1.74 -3.55
CA VAL A 148 4.90 -0.43 -3.91
C VAL A 148 3.85 -0.03 -2.89
N CYS A 149 4.07 1.10 -2.23
CA CYS A 149 3.27 1.56 -1.12
C CYS A 149 2.40 2.76 -1.50
N ASN A 150 1.11 2.67 -1.16
CA ASN A 150 0.15 3.78 -1.26
C ASN A 150 0.04 4.42 -2.66
N ALA A 151 0.24 3.64 -3.73
CA ALA A 151 0.14 4.11 -5.11
C ALA A 151 -1.17 4.88 -5.36
N ALA A 152 -1.11 5.94 -6.15
CA ALA A 152 -2.29 6.62 -6.67
C ALA A 152 -2.90 5.85 -7.84
N GLU A 153 -4.10 6.22 -8.28
CA GLU A 153 -4.79 5.50 -9.37
C GLU A 153 -3.95 5.46 -10.66
N ALA A 154 -3.36 6.60 -11.06
CA ALA A 154 -2.47 6.65 -12.24
C ALA A 154 -1.21 5.77 -12.11
N ASP A 155 -0.68 5.61 -10.90
CA ASP A 155 0.45 4.71 -10.64
C ASP A 155 0.00 3.24 -10.74
N LEU A 156 -1.23 2.92 -10.30
CA LEU A 156 -1.81 1.58 -10.44
C LEU A 156 -2.07 1.22 -11.90
N GLU A 157 -2.60 2.14 -12.70
CA GLU A 157 -2.79 1.96 -14.14
C GLU A 157 -1.46 1.63 -14.83
N TYR A 158 -0.39 2.35 -14.47
CA TYR A 158 0.96 2.04 -14.97
C TYR A 158 1.39 0.62 -14.57
N LEU A 159 1.19 0.21 -13.32
CA LEU A 159 1.54 -1.13 -12.86
C LEU A 159 0.73 -2.21 -13.59
N GLU A 160 -0.58 -2.02 -13.73
CA GLU A 160 -1.46 -2.97 -14.43
C GLU A 160 -1.11 -3.11 -15.93
N ALA A 161 -0.65 -2.03 -16.58
CA ALA A 161 -0.23 -2.05 -17.98
C ALA A 161 1.12 -2.75 -18.19
N ASN A 162 1.98 -2.86 -17.19
CA ASN A 162 3.35 -3.35 -17.31
C ASN A 162 3.56 -4.68 -16.58
N ARG A 163 4.63 -5.41 -16.93
CA ARG A 163 5.15 -6.57 -16.19
C ARG A 163 6.54 -6.24 -15.68
N PHE A 164 6.81 -6.66 -14.44
CA PHE A 164 8.10 -6.44 -13.81
C PHE A 164 8.85 -7.76 -13.66
N PRO A 165 10.19 -7.71 -13.78
CA PRO A 165 11.02 -8.92 -13.80
C PRO A 165 11.20 -9.56 -12.42
N ARG A 166 10.78 -8.88 -11.36
CA ARG A 166 10.88 -9.31 -9.96
C ARG A 166 9.50 -9.45 -9.34
N PRO A 167 9.32 -10.26 -8.30
CA PRO A 167 8.09 -10.25 -7.50
C PRO A 167 7.73 -8.84 -7.09
N LEU A 168 6.47 -8.45 -7.30
CA LEU A 168 5.93 -7.15 -6.92
C LEU A 168 4.71 -7.34 -6.05
N ILE A 169 4.71 -6.68 -4.92
CA ILE A 169 3.61 -6.68 -3.96
C ILE A 169 3.12 -5.25 -3.74
N LEU A 170 1.82 -5.08 -3.64
CA LEU A 170 1.19 -3.80 -3.34
C LEU A 170 0.82 -3.73 -1.85
N TYR A 171 1.28 -2.67 -1.20
CA TYR A 171 0.86 -2.31 0.14
C TYR A 171 -0.37 -1.40 0.07
N ASN A 172 -1.46 -1.86 0.65
CA ASN A 172 -2.73 -1.14 0.77
C ASN A 172 -3.31 -0.66 -0.58
N ARG A 173 -3.19 -1.48 -1.63
CA ARG A 173 -3.83 -1.26 -2.94
C ARG A 173 -4.27 -2.57 -3.54
N TYR A 174 -5.44 -2.58 -4.15
CA TYR A 174 -5.95 -3.74 -4.89
C TYR A 174 -5.34 -3.83 -6.28
N SER A 175 -5.06 -5.04 -6.71
CA SER A 175 -4.63 -5.35 -8.08
C SER A 175 -5.17 -6.71 -8.51
N LYS A 176 -5.49 -6.84 -9.80
CA LYS A 176 -5.81 -8.13 -10.43
C LYS A 176 -4.56 -8.85 -10.93
N LYS A 177 -3.43 -8.15 -11.01
CA LYS A 177 -2.19 -8.61 -11.64
C LYS A 177 -1.06 -8.85 -10.66
N TYR A 178 -1.08 -8.19 -9.51
CA TYR A 178 -0.05 -8.26 -8.49
C TYR A 178 -0.63 -8.69 -7.15
N SER A 179 0.16 -9.42 -6.39
CA SER A 179 -0.19 -9.74 -5.02
C SER A 179 -0.29 -8.48 -4.17
N SER A 180 -1.18 -8.50 -3.20
CA SER A 180 -1.44 -7.32 -2.38
C SER A 180 -1.84 -7.68 -0.96
N VAL A 181 -1.52 -6.79 -0.02
CA VAL A 181 -2.08 -6.81 1.32
C VAL A 181 -2.80 -5.49 1.55
N VAL A 182 -4.08 -5.57 1.85
CA VAL A 182 -4.97 -4.41 1.96
C VAL A 182 -5.68 -4.40 3.30
N MET A 183 -6.19 -3.24 3.69
CA MET A 183 -7.08 -3.11 4.85
C MET A 183 -8.52 -3.35 4.42
N ASP A 184 -9.37 -3.73 5.36
CA ASP A 184 -10.80 -3.87 5.12
C ASP A 184 -11.48 -2.51 5.01
N ASP A 185 -11.45 -1.92 3.80
CA ASP A 185 -12.07 -0.64 3.51
C ASP A 185 -13.60 -0.66 3.75
N ARG A 186 -14.23 -1.83 3.71
CA ARG A 186 -15.67 -1.97 4.00
C ARG A 186 -15.93 -1.76 5.48
N SER A 187 -15.23 -2.48 6.35
CA SER A 187 -15.34 -2.34 7.80
C SER A 187 -14.91 -0.94 8.26
N ILE A 188 -13.87 -0.34 7.65
CA ILE A 188 -13.46 1.04 7.96
C ILE A 188 -14.62 2.03 7.74
N GLY A 189 -15.41 1.84 6.70
CA GLY A 189 -16.55 2.71 6.41
C GLY A 189 -17.79 2.40 7.24
N SER A 190 -18.11 1.12 7.47
CA SER A 190 -19.37 0.74 8.14
C SER A 190 -19.32 0.87 9.67
N ILE A 191 -18.19 0.55 10.30
CA ILE A 191 -18.06 0.56 11.77
C ILE A 191 -18.50 1.90 12.41
N PRO A 192 -18.03 3.09 11.96
CA PRO A 192 -18.47 4.34 12.56
C PRO A 192 -19.97 4.59 12.45
N GLY A 193 -20.58 4.24 11.32
CA GLY A 193 -22.02 4.38 11.12
C GLY A 193 -22.83 3.47 12.03
N GLU A 194 -22.39 2.22 12.24
CA GLU A 194 -23.04 1.29 13.18
C GLU A 194 -22.96 1.82 14.62
N ILE A 195 -21.81 2.34 15.02
CA ILE A 195 -21.59 2.88 16.37
C ILE A 195 -22.48 4.10 16.59
N PHE A 196 -22.44 5.10 15.73
CA PHE A 196 -23.26 6.30 15.86
C PHE A 196 -24.76 5.98 15.87
N ALA A 197 -25.21 5.05 15.04
CA ALA A 197 -26.59 4.60 15.05
C ALA A 197 -26.96 3.91 16.37
N SER A 198 -26.07 3.07 16.93
CA SER A 198 -26.30 2.42 18.22
C SER A 198 -26.37 3.42 19.37
N HIS A 199 -25.70 4.57 19.26
CA HIS A 199 -25.76 5.70 20.20
C HIS A 199 -26.95 6.64 19.96
N GLY A 200 -27.84 6.30 19.01
CA GLY A 200 -29.04 7.06 18.72
C GLY A 200 -28.82 8.38 17.98
N LYS A 201 -27.63 8.55 17.37
CA LYS A 201 -27.30 9.74 16.56
C LYS A 201 -28.15 9.79 15.30
N LYS A 202 -28.41 11.02 14.81
CA LYS A 202 -29.33 11.26 13.68
C LYS A 202 -28.74 12.14 12.60
N HIS A 203 -27.87 13.08 12.93
CA HIS A 203 -27.36 14.14 12.05
C HIS A 203 -25.84 13.96 11.79
N PRO A 204 -25.45 12.96 10.95
CA PRO A 204 -24.07 12.64 10.70
C PRO A 204 -23.40 13.62 9.74
N ALA A 205 -22.12 13.88 9.96
CA ALA A 205 -21.25 14.59 9.04
C ALA A 205 -19.95 13.81 8.75
N VAL A 206 -19.32 14.10 7.62
CA VAL A 206 -18.02 13.57 7.22
C VAL A 206 -17.08 14.72 6.88
N VAL A 207 -15.94 14.77 7.55
CA VAL A 207 -14.82 15.64 7.20
C VAL A 207 -13.74 14.81 6.51
N THR A 208 -13.46 15.12 5.24
CA THR A 208 -12.60 14.28 4.38
C THR A 208 -11.66 15.11 3.51
N THR A 209 -10.82 14.42 2.75
CA THR A 209 -9.98 15.02 1.69
C THR A 209 -10.41 14.49 0.32
N LEU A 210 -9.93 15.11 -0.76
CA LEU A 210 -10.12 14.55 -2.10
C LEU A 210 -9.54 13.11 -2.13
N PRO A 211 -10.28 12.15 -2.69
CA PRO A 211 -9.83 10.77 -2.75
C PRO A 211 -8.61 10.64 -3.68
N THR A 212 -7.57 9.97 -3.20
CA THR A 212 -6.36 9.67 -3.97
C THR A 212 -6.34 8.21 -4.47
N PHE A 213 -7.25 7.38 -4.00
CA PHE A 213 -7.45 5.99 -4.41
C PHE A 213 -8.89 5.55 -4.10
N SER A 214 -9.34 4.48 -4.76
CA SER A 214 -10.72 3.98 -4.71
C SER A 214 -11.21 3.61 -3.31
N GLY A 215 -10.33 3.09 -2.44
CA GLY A 215 -10.67 2.73 -1.05
C GLY A 215 -11.23 3.89 -0.24
N MET A 216 -10.77 5.12 -0.45
CA MET A 216 -11.33 6.30 0.26
C MET A 216 -12.80 6.53 -0.11
N SER A 217 -13.15 6.35 -1.38
CA SER A 217 -14.55 6.44 -1.83
C SER A 217 -15.40 5.30 -1.28
N ILE A 218 -14.86 4.07 -1.22
CA ILE A 218 -15.54 2.91 -0.62
C ILE A 218 -15.89 3.20 0.83
N ARG A 219 -14.93 3.67 1.64
CA ARG A 219 -15.12 3.99 3.06
C ARG A 219 -16.25 5.02 3.25
N ARG A 220 -16.16 6.15 2.54
CA ARG A 220 -17.18 7.20 2.61
C ARG A 220 -18.56 6.72 2.20
N ASN A 221 -18.65 6.00 1.07
CA ASN A 221 -19.93 5.53 0.54
C ASN A 221 -20.57 4.49 1.47
N LEU A 222 -19.77 3.62 2.09
CA LEU A 222 -20.27 2.65 3.07
C LEU A 222 -20.69 3.30 4.37
N PHE A 223 -19.99 4.33 4.85
CA PHE A 223 -20.46 5.13 5.98
C PHE A 223 -21.84 5.73 5.68
N ALA A 224 -22.01 6.43 4.54
CA ALA A 224 -23.27 7.00 4.15
C ALA A 224 -24.39 5.94 4.00
N TYR A 225 -24.07 4.82 3.36
CA TYR A 225 -25.01 3.71 3.25
C TYR A 225 -25.43 3.18 4.62
N THR A 226 -24.48 2.99 5.56
CA THR A 226 -24.76 2.49 6.90
C THR A 226 -25.63 3.47 7.68
N CYS A 227 -25.32 4.77 7.64
CA CYS A 227 -26.16 5.80 8.27
C CYS A 227 -27.63 5.71 7.80
N ARG A 228 -27.85 5.72 6.49
CA ARG A 228 -29.21 5.61 5.92
C ARG A 228 -29.90 4.30 6.31
N SER A 229 -29.19 3.19 6.22
CA SER A 229 -29.78 1.87 6.53
C SER A 229 -30.16 1.71 8.00
N ARG A 230 -29.55 2.52 8.89
CA ARG A 230 -29.83 2.58 10.33
C ARG A 230 -30.80 3.72 10.71
N GLY A 231 -31.39 4.42 9.73
CA GLY A 231 -32.39 5.47 9.96
C GLY A 231 -31.81 6.80 10.45
N MET A 232 -30.52 7.07 10.16
CA MET A 232 -29.92 8.37 10.27
C MET A 232 -30.11 9.15 8.95
N GLU A 233 -29.90 10.44 8.99
CA GLU A 233 -29.90 11.29 7.78
C GLU A 233 -28.71 10.97 6.86
N GLU A 234 -28.76 11.49 5.62
CA GLU A 234 -27.61 11.44 4.71
C GLU A 234 -26.46 12.27 5.28
N PRO A 235 -25.24 11.71 5.44
CA PRO A 235 -24.13 12.46 5.99
C PRO A 235 -23.78 13.70 5.15
N MET A 236 -23.66 14.84 5.78
CA MET A 236 -23.11 16.05 5.16
C MET A 236 -21.59 15.84 4.92
N VAL A 237 -21.10 16.12 3.72
CA VAL A 237 -19.71 15.86 3.33
C VAL A 237 -18.95 17.16 3.13
N TYR A 238 -17.96 17.40 3.95
CA TYR A 238 -17.05 18.53 3.88
C TYR A 238 -15.65 18.07 3.46
N CYS A 239 -15.17 18.61 2.34
CA CYS A 239 -13.87 18.25 1.76
C CYS A 239 -12.84 19.36 1.98
N CYS A 240 -11.66 19.01 2.48
CA CYS A 240 -10.61 19.97 2.79
C CYS A 240 -9.20 19.43 2.48
N LYS A 241 -8.18 20.25 2.72
CA LYS A 241 -6.77 19.80 2.62
C LYS A 241 -6.41 18.88 3.80
N ALA A 242 -5.45 17.99 3.57
CA ALA A 242 -4.96 17.03 4.57
C ALA A 242 -4.03 17.70 5.58
N THR A 243 -4.56 18.60 6.42
CA THR A 243 -3.82 19.29 7.50
C THR A 243 -4.73 19.52 8.69
N GLY A 244 -4.18 19.52 9.92
CA GLY A 244 -4.94 19.84 11.12
C GLY A 244 -5.59 21.23 11.07
N ARG A 245 -4.92 22.23 10.46
CA ARG A 245 -5.49 23.55 10.27
C ARG A 245 -6.77 23.49 9.41
N SER A 246 -6.78 22.72 8.33
CA SER A 246 -7.98 22.56 7.51
C SER A 246 -9.06 21.78 8.24
N GLY A 247 -8.70 20.83 9.11
CA GLY A 247 -9.64 20.16 10.01
C GLY A 247 -10.34 21.17 10.93
N TYR A 248 -9.58 22.08 11.57
CA TYR A 248 -10.11 23.16 12.38
C TYR A 248 -11.09 24.07 11.60
N GLU A 249 -10.63 24.65 10.47
CA GLU A 249 -11.41 25.59 9.66
C GLU A 249 -12.71 24.94 9.17
N THR A 250 -12.63 23.71 8.70
CA THR A 250 -13.77 22.95 8.14
C THR A 250 -14.77 22.55 9.21
N THR A 251 -14.31 22.11 10.38
CA THR A 251 -15.19 21.74 11.49
C THR A 251 -15.91 22.97 12.03
N LEU A 252 -15.24 24.11 12.14
CA LEU A 252 -15.86 25.38 12.56
C LEU A 252 -16.94 25.81 11.57
N GLN A 253 -16.69 25.69 10.26
CA GLN A 253 -17.68 25.97 9.22
C GLN A 253 -18.88 25.02 9.30
N LEU A 254 -18.64 23.71 9.43
CA LEU A 254 -19.67 22.69 9.56
C LEU A 254 -20.60 23.00 10.74
N LEU A 255 -20.07 23.17 11.95
CA LEU A 255 -20.90 23.35 13.13
C LEU A 255 -21.64 24.70 13.19
N LYS A 256 -21.13 25.72 12.47
CA LYS A 256 -21.86 26.99 12.29
C LYS A 256 -23.01 26.85 11.30
N ALA A 257 -22.82 26.10 10.24
CA ALA A 257 -23.84 25.91 9.20
C ALA A 257 -24.89 24.87 9.61
N HIS A 258 -24.50 23.89 10.41
CA HIS A 258 -25.31 22.74 10.82
C HIS A 258 -25.14 22.48 12.34
N PRO A 259 -25.74 23.37 13.18
CA PRO A 259 -25.65 23.23 14.62
C PRO A 259 -26.35 21.97 15.18
N GLU A 260 -27.21 21.33 14.39
CA GLU A 260 -27.88 20.07 14.68
C GLU A 260 -26.94 18.85 14.61
N THR A 261 -25.75 18.98 14.02
CA THR A 261 -24.79 17.88 13.87
C THR A 261 -24.48 17.22 15.20
N ASP A 262 -24.74 15.93 15.32
CA ASP A 262 -24.57 15.15 16.54
C ASP A 262 -23.48 14.08 16.45
N CYS A 263 -22.98 13.78 15.24
CA CYS A 263 -21.82 12.91 15.06
C CYS A 263 -20.99 13.24 13.80
N ILE A 264 -19.66 13.12 13.93
CA ILE A 264 -18.73 13.44 12.86
C ILE A 264 -17.74 12.28 12.62
N LEU A 265 -17.67 11.81 11.37
CA LEU A 265 -16.58 10.94 10.92
C LEU A 265 -15.47 11.75 10.27
N TYR A 266 -14.30 11.75 10.87
CA TYR A 266 -13.08 12.27 10.25
C TYR A 266 -12.38 11.14 9.48
N MET A 267 -12.26 11.31 8.17
CA MET A 267 -11.61 10.31 7.30
C MET A 267 -10.09 10.24 7.51
N ARG A 268 -9.54 11.07 8.39
CA ARG A 268 -8.13 11.13 8.79
C ARG A 268 -8.01 11.68 10.21
N GLU A 269 -7.08 11.11 10.96
CA GLU A 269 -6.80 11.51 12.34
C GLU A 269 -6.34 12.97 12.47
N ASP A 270 -5.46 13.44 11.57
CA ASP A 270 -4.94 14.81 11.58
C ASP A 270 -6.05 15.88 11.44
N LEU A 271 -7.14 15.57 10.72
CA LEU A 271 -8.32 16.45 10.64
C LEU A 271 -9.06 16.50 11.98
N ALA A 272 -9.23 15.34 12.65
CA ALA A 272 -9.88 15.28 13.96
C ALA A 272 -9.07 16.01 15.02
N LEU A 273 -7.74 15.82 15.08
CA LEU A 273 -6.88 16.52 16.01
C LEU A 273 -6.95 18.04 15.82
N GLY A 274 -7.04 18.51 14.58
CA GLY A 274 -7.26 19.94 14.31
C GLY A 274 -8.60 20.45 14.83
N SER A 275 -9.65 19.63 14.82
CA SER A 275 -10.99 20.02 15.28
C SER A 275 -11.12 20.17 16.80
N LEU A 276 -10.24 19.58 17.61
CA LEU A 276 -10.27 19.65 19.08
C LEU A 276 -10.30 21.09 19.55
N ARG A 277 -9.57 21.98 18.89
CA ARG A 277 -9.58 23.40 19.19
C ARG A 277 -10.96 24.04 18.98
N VAL A 278 -11.69 23.64 17.92
CA VAL A 278 -13.07 24.14 17.67
C VAL A 278 -13.98 23.76 18.82
N PHE A 279 -13.90 22.51 19.28
CA PHE A 279 -14.74 22.02 20.36
C PHE A 279 -14.45 22.76 21.68
N SER A 280 -13.18 23.07 21.94
CA SER A 280 -12.78 23.89 23.08
C SER A 280 -13.29 25.34 22.97
N GLU A 281 -13.13 25.99 21.81
CA GLU A 281 -13.59 27.37 21.56
C GLU A 281 -15.13 27.52 21.62
N LEU A 282 -15.86 26.48 21.22
CA LEU A 282 -17.32 26.43 21.27
C LEU A 282 -17.86 25.88 22.61
N ALA A 283 -16.97 25.54 23.54
CA ALA A 283 -17.29 24.92 24.83
C ALA A 283 -18.20 23.68 24.70
N ILE A 284 -17.95 22.85 23.70
CA ILE A 284 -18.68 21.59 23.49
C ILE A 284 -18.19 20.57 24.50
N PRO A 285 -19.09 20.04 25.39
CA PRO A 285 -18.67 19.08 26.39
C PRO A 285 -18.43 17.68 25.81
N PHE A 286 -17.45 16.95 26.37
CA PHE A 286 -17.19 15.54 26.08
C PHE A 286 -17.03 14.75 27.40
N PRO A 287 -17.70 13.59 27.55
CA PRO A 287 -18.76 13.09 26.66
C PRO A 287 -19.98 14.02 26.63
N GLY A 288 -20.70 14.07 25.53
CA GLY A 288 -21.84 14.96 25.32
C GLY A 288 -22.69 14.57 24.13
N ASN A 289 -23.50 15.54 23.67
CA ASN A 289 -24.40 15.31 22.55
C ASN A 289 -23.67 15.10 21.21
N LEU A 290 -22.52 15.74 21.02
CA LEU A 290 -21.68 15.54 19.84
C LEU A 290 -20.66 14.41 20.09
N GLU A 291 -20.60 13.47 19.17
CA GLU A 291 -19.59 12.42 19.18
C GLU A 291 -18.78 12.45 17.88
N PHE A 292 -17.53 11.99 17.93
CA PHE A 292 -16.73 11.90 16.72
C PHE A 292 -15.74 10.73 16.76
N ILE A 293 -15.51 10.17 15.57
CA ILE A 293 -14.59 9.07 15.32
C ILE A 293 -13.64 9.49 14.21
N ALA A 294 -12.36 9.15 14.33
CA ALA A 294 -11.40 9.31 13.23
C ALA A 294 -10.96 7.97 12.63
N ILE A 295 -10.59 7.98 11.36
CA ILE A 295 -9.92 6.86 10.71
C ILE A 295 -8.42 7.08 10.81
N GLY A 296 -7.72 6.08 11.33
CA GLY A 296 -6.28 6.10 11.53
C GLY A 296 -5.93 6.23 12.99
N ASP A 297 -4.70 5.89 13.28
CA ASP A 297 -4.10 5.92 14.60
C ASP A 297 -2.62 6.22 14.40
N SER A 298 -2.14 7.34 14.93
CA SER A 298 -0.75 7.76 14.73
C SER A 298 0.21 6.90 15.54
N ALA A 299 1.46 6.88 15.12
CA ALA A 299 2.52 6.20 15.88
C ALA A 299 2.94 6.95 17.15
N LEU A 300 2.34 8.10 17.44
CA LEU A 300 2.78 9.05 18.46
C LEU A 300 1.76 9.24 19.62
N ASP A 301 0.82 8.31 19.74
CA ASP A 301 -0.17 8.24 20.84
C ASP A 301 -1.02 9.52 21.02
N PHE A 302 -1.03 10.43 20.04
CA PHE A 302 -1.78 11.69 20.12
C PHE A 302 -3.27 11.47 20.35
N SER A 303 -3.84 10.41 19.77
CA SER A 303 -5.24 10.05 19.98
C SER A 303 -5.56 9.70 21.44
N GLU A 304 -4.59 9.25 22.20
CA GLU A 304 -4.77 8.85 23.62
C GLU A 304 -4.62 10.04 24.57
N VAL A 305 -3.66 10.93 24.28
CA VAL A 305 -3.28 12.02 25.20
C VAL A 305 -3.98 13.34 24.89
N CYS A 306 -4.67 13.47 23.78
CA CYS A 306 -5.47 14.66 23.48
C CYS A 306 -6.72 14.74 24.37
N ALA A 307 -7.32 15.92 24.48
CA ALA A 307 -8.55 16.15 25.25
C ALA A 307 -9.66 16.73 24.36
N PRO A 308 -10.80 16.02 24.20
CA PRO A 308 -11.03 14.62 24.62
C PRO A 308 -10.14 13.63 23.88
N SER A 309 -9.83 12.49 24.51
CA SER A 309 -9.12 11.39 23.84
C SER A 309 -9.95 10.85 22.67
N LEU A 310 -9.26 10.59 21.54
CA LEU A 310 -9.90 10.38 20.25
C LEU A 310 -10.22 8.90 20.00
N SER A 311 -11.50 8.60 19.82
CA SER A 311 -11.97 7.28 19.36
C SER A 311 -11.61 7.09 17.89
N VAL A 312 -11.05 5.93 17.56
CA VAL A 312 -10.52 5.70 16.21
C VAL A 312 -10.94 4.34 15.63
N VAL A 313 -11.12 4.28 14.30
CA VAL A 313 -10.97 3.03 13.57
C VAL A 313 -9.49 2.88 13.26
N SER A 314 -8.81 2.08 14.08
CA SER A 314 -7.37 1.84 13.98
C SER A 314 -7.03 1.02 12.75
N LEU A 315 -6.02 1.48 12.01
CA LEU A 315 -5.53 0.84 10.80
C LEU A 315 -4.33 -0.06 11.15
N PRO A 316 -4.35 -1.36 10.80
CA PRO A 316 -3.29 -2.31 11.15
C PRO A 316 -2.04 -2.14 10.26
N LEU A 317 -1.45 -0.95 10.23
CA LEU A 317 -0.37 -0.58 9.30
C LEU A 317 0.85 -1.48 9.44
N GLU A 318 1.25 -1.78 10.67
CA GLU A 318 2.36 -2.69 10.98
C GLU A 318 2.07 -4.11 10.51
N ALA A 319 0.88 -4.62 10.81
CA ALA A 319 0.49 -5.98 10.43
C ALA A 319 0.39 -6.14 8.90
N VAL A 320 -0.09 -5.11 8.19
CA VAL A 320 -0.11 -5.08 6.71
C VAL A 320 1.31 -5.09 6.16
N ALA A 321 2.23 -4.31 6.73
CA ALA A 321 3.62 -4.26 6.32
C ALA A 321 4.35 -5.59 6.59
N ALA A 322 4.16 -6.17 7.78
CA ALA A 322 4.71 -7.49 8.14
C ALA A 322 4.24 -8.58 7.18
N GLU A 323 2.94 -8.61 6.85
CA GLU A 323 2.41 -9.60 5.91
C GLU A 323 2.94 -9.38 4.48
N CYS A 324 3.10 -8.13 4.01
CA CYS A 324 3.78 -7.84 2.74
C CYS A 324 5.20 -8.41 2.73
N THR A 325 5.93 -8.26 3.83
CA THR A 325 7.30 -8.74 4.00
C THR A 325 7.35 -10.28 3.94
N ARG A 326 6.46 -10.96 4.65
CA ARG A 326 6.33 -12.42 4.61
C ARG A 326 5.89 -12.94 3.24
N MET A 327 4.95 -12.23 2.60
CA MET A 327 4.50 -12.57 1.24
C MET A 327 5.63 -12.41 0.23
N MET A 328 6.46 -11.37 0.36
CA MET A 328 7.64 -11.15 -0.47
C MET A 328 8.63 -12.31 -0.33
N HIS A 329 8.90 -12.75 0.89
CA HIS A 329 9.78 -13.89 1.15
C HIS A 329 9.26 -15.16 0.46
N ARG A 330 7.97 -15.45 0.60
CA ARG A 330 7.34 -16.60 -0.09
C ARG A 330 7.48 -16.50 -1.61
N GLN A 331 7.26 -15.33 -2.20
CA GLN A 331 7.32 -15.15 -3.66
C GLN A 331 8.74 -15.21 -4.24
N ILE A 332 9.75 -14.79 -3.49
CA ILE A 332 11.15 -14.91 -3.91
C ILE A 332 11.59 -16.38 -3.98
N HIS A 333 11.11 -17.22 -3.04
CA HIS A 333 11.54 -18.60 -2.91
C HIS A 333 10.68 -19.61 -3.67
N ALA A 334 9.43 -19.27 -3.99
CA ALA A 334 8.50 -20.17 -4.68
C ALA A 334 8.35 -19.81 -6.15
N SER A 335 8.88 -20.67 -7.01
CA SER A 335 8.64 -20.61 -8.46
C SER A 335 7.16 -20.89 -8.73
N GLY A 336 6.40 -19.89 -9.21
CA GLY A 336 5.01 -20.08 -9.62
C GLY A 336 3.95 -19.83 -8.55
N CYS A 337 4.25 -19.08 -7.49
CA CYS A 337 3.21 -18.54 -6.61
C CYS A 337 2.19 -17.73 -7.42
N GLY A 338 0.92 -18.11 -7.34
CA GLY A 338 -0.18 -17.35 -7.90
C GLY A 338 -0.31 -15.96 -7.25
N ILE A 339 -1.08 -15.10 -7.89
CA ILE A 339 -1.44 -13.79 -7.32
C ILE A 339 -2.29 -14.02 -6.07
N THR A 340 -1.90 -13.40 -4.96
CA THR A 340 -2.60 -13.52 -3.67
C THR A 340 -2.96 -12.13 -3.16
N SER A 341 -4.24 -11.94 -2.81
CA SER A 341 -4.69 -10.73 -2.11
C SER A 341 -5.11 -11.11 -0.69
N LYS A 342 -4.59 -10.41 0.33
CA LYS A 342 -4.94 -10.59 1.72
C LYS A 342 -5.57 -9.33 2.28
N VAL A 343 -6.74 -9.47 2.89
CA VAL A 343 -7.44 -8.39 3.57
C VAL A 343 -7.15 -8.49 5.07
N MET A 344 -6.67 -7.38 5.64
CA MET A 344 -6.39 -7.28 7.07
C MET A 344 -7.55 -6.60 7.80
N PRO A 345 -8.05 -7.18 8.91
CA PRO A 345 -9.14 -6.60 9.67
C PRO A 345 -8.70 -5.30 10.35
N VAL A 346 -9.67 -4.44 10.62
CA VAL A 346 -9.51 -3.20 11.39
C VAL A 346 -10.20 -3.32 12.74
N THR A 347 -9.83 -2.47 13.68
CA THR A 347 -10.36 -2.48 15.04
C THR A 347 -10.86 -1.09 15.41
N TYR A 348 -12.05 -1.00 16.02
CA TYR A 348 -12.49 0.22 16.68
C TYR A 348 -11.89 0.30 18.08
N ILE A 349 -11.33 1.44 18.41
CA ILE A 349 -10.78 1.74 19.74
C ILE A 349 -11.63 2.88 20.32
N PRO A 350 -12.56 2.58 21.24
CA PRO A 350 -13.38 3.59 21.90
C PRO A 350 -12.54 4.41 22.90
N ARG A 351 -12.78 5.72 22.90
CA ARG A 351 -12.22 6.68 23.87
C ARG A 351 -13.27 7.74 24.20
N GLU A 352 -12.87 8.87 24.80
CA GLU A 352 -13.82 9.89 25.27
C GLU A 352 -14.66 10.53 24.16
N SER A 353 -14.12 10.67 22.95
CA SER A 353 -14.84 11.32 21.85
C SER A 353 -16.03 10.51 21.31
N CYS A 354 -16.04 9.19 21.54
CA CYS A 354 -17.17 8.30 21.24
C CYS A 354 -16.97 7.00 22.06
N PRO A 355 -17.33 6.98 23.35
CA PRO A 355 -17.11 5.85 24.24
C PRO A 355 -18.08 4.70 23.93
N ASN A 356 -17.76 3.48 24.36
CA ASN A 356 -18.75 2.39 24.32
C ASN A 356 -19.97 2.75 25.17
N MET A 357 -21.16 2.42 24.70
CA MET A 357 -22.35 2.48 25.56
C MET A 357 -22.15 1.53 26.76
N ARG A 358 -22.46 2.02 27.95
CA ARG A 358 -22.41 1.24 29.18
C ARG A 358 -23.58 0.28 29.28
#